data_603fb8483109007af9b5c912994d2c9b
#
_entry.id   603fb8483109007af9b5c912994d2c9b
#
_cell.length_a   1.000
_cell.length_b   1.000
_cell.length_c   1.000
_cell.angle_alpha   90.00
_cell.angle_beta   90.00
_cell.angle_gamma   90.00
#
_symmetry.space_group_name_H-M   'P 1'
#
loop_
_entity.id
_entity.type
_entity.pdbx_description
1 polymer ?
#
loop_
_entity_poly.entity_id
_entity_poly.type
_entity_poly.pdbx_seq_one_letter_code
_entity_poly.pdbx_strand_id
1 'polypeptide(L)'
;SEVVDKKIEEFLSSFEEKIENLTEDAFNTQVTALIKLKECEDTHLGEEVDRNWNEVVTQQYLFDRLAHEIEALKSFSKSDLVSWFKAHRGPGSKMLSVHVVGFGKYEPEEDGTPSDCTIPVIDIRAFTSRLNLLPYHKIVK
;
A
#
# COMPACT_ATOMS: atom_id res chain seq x y z
N SER A 1 12.49 -15.80 4.89
CA SER A 1 11.36 -14.86 4.74
C SER A 1 11.13 -14.03 6.00
N GLU A 2 11.23 -14.61 7.18
CA GLU A 2 11.05 -13.90 8.47
C GLU A 2 12.08 -12.78 8.68
N VAL A 3 13.34 -13.00 8.32
CA VAL A 3 14.39 -11.96 8.41
C VAL A 3 14.05 -10.77 7.52
N VAL A 4 13.52 -11.03 6.31
CA VAL A 4 13.11 -9.96 5.39
C VAL A 4 11.92 -9.18 5.97
N ASP A 5 10.93 -9.88 6.50
CA ASP A 5 9.76 -9.27 7.13
C ASP A 5 10.17 -8.37 8.31
N LYS A 6 11.03 -8.89 9.19
CA LYS A 6 11.58 -8.11 10.30
C LYS A 6 12.32 -6.84 9.82
N LYS A 7 13.11 -6.95 8.75
CA LYS A 7 13.80 -5.78 8.18
C LYS A 7 12.85 -4.76 7.56
N ILE A 8 11.76 -5.22 6.95
CA ILE A 8 10.70 -4.35 6.45
C ILE A 8 10.04 -3.60 7.61
N GLU A 9 9.69 -4.30 8.69
CA GLU A 9 9.08 -3.67 9.87
C GLU A 9 10.03 -2.69 10.57
N GLU A 10 11.31 -3.04 10.72
CA GLU A 10 12.33 -2.12 11.24
C GLU A 10 12.44 -0.85 10.38
N PHE A 11 12.47 -0.99 9.06
CA PHE A 11 12.49 0.13 8.12
C PHE A 11 11.24 1.00 8.25
N LEU A 12 10.07 0.41 8.25
CA LEU A 12 8.79 1.13 8.33
C LEU A 12 8.64 1.85 9.68
N SER A 13 9.09 1.25 10.77
CA SER A 13 9.12 1.90 12.07
C SER A 13 10.04 3.12 12.09
N SER A 14 11.21 3.03 11.43
CA SER A 14 12.12 4.17 11.29
C SER A 14 11.60 5.25 10.33
N PHE A 15 10.66 4.89 9.46
CA PHE A 15 10.15 5.78 8.43
C PHE A 15 9.18 6.81 9.00
N GLU A 16 8.51 6.51 10.11
CA GLU A 16 7.65 7.46 10.83
C GLU A 16 8.43 8.73 11.22
N GLU A 17 9.58 8.55 11.86
CA GLU A 17 10.45 9.66 12.23
C GLU A 17 10.94 10.46 11.02
N LYS A 18 11.23 9.77 9.91
CA LYS A 18 11.65 10.43 8.66
C LYS A 18 10.55 11.29 8.06
N ILE A 19 9.29 10.84 8.10
CA ILE A 19 8.16 11.62 7.61
C ILE A 19 7.93 12.83 8.51
N GLU A 20 8.00 12.68 9.83
CA GLU A 20 7.86 13.79 10.78
C GLU A 20 8.93 14.86 10.61
N ASN A 21 10.17 14.44 10.35
CA ASN A 21 11.30 15.33 10.13
C ASN A 21 11.41 15.87 8.68
N LEU A 22 10.54 15.44 7.77
CA LEU A 22 10.52 15.95 6.41
C LEU A 22 10.21 17.45 6.41
N THR A 23 10.99 18.25 5.70
CA THR A 23 10.71 19.68 5.55
C THR A 23 9.49 19.92 4.69
N GLU A 24 8.76 21.02 4.92
CA GLU A 24 7.61 21.40 4.07
C GLU A 24 8.02 21.57 2.60
N ASP A 25 9.20 22.11 2.35
CA ASP A 25 9.73 22.29 0.99
C ASP A 25 9.97 20.94 0.30
N ALA A 26 10.57 19.99 1.00
CA ALA A 26 10.78 18.64 0.48
C ALA A 26 9.44 17.92 0.24
N PHE A 27 8.46 18.07 1.14
CA PHE A 27 7.11 17.53 0.96
C PHE A 27 6.44 18.13 -0.28
N ASN A 28 6.43 19.45 -0.41
CA ASN A 28 5.83 20.14 -1.55
C ASN A 28 6.51 19.77 -2.88
N THR A 29 7.82 19.56 -2.86
CA THR A 29 8.55 19.08 -4.03
C THR A 29 8.07 17.70 -4.48
N GLN A 30 7.85 16.76 -3.54
CA GLN A 30 7.33 15.43 -3.85
C GLN A 30 5.89 15.49 -4.35
N VAL A 31 5.03 16.28 -3.72
CA VAL A 31 3.64 16.48 -4.18
C VAL A 31 3.61 17.06 -5.60
N THR A 32 4.43 18.07 -5.87
CA THR A 32 4.53 18.67 -7.20
C THR A 32 5.02 17.67 -8.25
N ALA A 33 6.02 16.87 -7.91
CA ALA A 33 6.52 15.83 -8.80
C ALA A 33 5.45 14.77 -9.11
N LEU A 34 4.67 14.36 -8.10
CA LEU A 34 3.58 13.41 -8.26
C LEU A 34 2.43 13.98 -9.11
N ILE A 35 2.07 15.25 -8.91
CA ILE A 35 1.07 15.93 -9.75
C ILE A 35 1.52 15.95 -11.21
N LYS A 36 2.78 16.35 -11.48
CA LYS A 36 3.31 16.37 -12.84
C LYS A 36 3.31 14.98 -13.48
N LEU A 37 3.62 13.94 -12.72
CA LEU A 37 3.56 12.58 -13.21
C LEU A 37 2.14 12.18 -13.62
N LYS A 38 1.12 12.60 -12.85
CA LYS A 38 -0.29 12.32 -13.14
C LYS A 38 -0.87 13.18 -14.26
N GLU A 39 -0.28 14.35 -14.51
CA GLU A 39 -0.62 15.24 -15.62
C GLU A 39 0.01 14.82 -16.95
N CYS A 40 0.94 13.85 -16.95
CA CYS A 40 1.51 13.35 -18.20
C CYS A 40 0.42 12.72 -19.05
N GLU A 41 0.40 13.10 -20.33
CA GLU A 41 -0.47 12.49 -21.32
C GLU A 41 -0.06 11.03 -21.58
N ASP A 42 -1.02 10.21 -21.94
CA ASP A 42 -0.78 8.83 -22.34
C ASP A 42 0.10 8.83 -23.61
N THR A 43 1.12 8.00 -23.63
CA THR A 43 2.06 7.92 -24.75
C THR A 43 1.47 7.17 -25.96
N HIS A 44 0.47 6.33 -25.71
CA HIS A 44 -0.25 5.58 -26.74
C HIS A 44 -1.65 5.17 -26.29
N LEU A 45 -2.51 4.86 -27.24
CA LEU A 45 -3.91 4.48 -27.01
C LEU A 45 -4.06 3.31 -26.02
N GLY A 46 -3.10 2.39 -25.96
CA GLY A 46 -3.14 1.25 -25.04
C GLY A 46 -3.19 1.67 -23.57
N GLU A 47 -2.44 2.69 -23.18
CA GLU A 47 -2.44 3.21 -21.80
C GLU A 47 -3.81 3.79 -21.42
N GLU A 48 -4.42 4.54 -22.31
CA GLU A 48 -5.76 5.08 -22.11
C GLU A 48 -6.80 3.96 -21.98
N VAL A 49 -6.73 2.96 -22.86
CA VAL A 49 -7.65 1.81 -22.85
C VAL A 49 -7.48 1.02 -21.55
N ASP A 50 -6.26 0.70 -21.15
CA ASP A 50 -5.99 -0.08 -19.94
C ASP A 50 -6.46 0.66 -18.67
N ARG A 51 -6.24 1.96 -18.60
CA ARG A 51 -6.71 2.80 -17.50
C ARG A 51 -8.24 2.77 -17.40
N ASN A 52 -8.93 3.01 -18.52
CA ASN A 52 -10.39 3.03 -18.54
C ASN A 52 -10.97 1.63 -18.31
N TRP A 53 -10.34 0.59 -18.85
CA TRP A 53 -10.76 -0.80 -18.64
C TRP A 53 -10.63 -1.23 -17.19
N ASN A 54 -9.59 -0.78 -16.50
CA ASN A 54 -9.44 -1.04 -15.06
C ASN A 54 -10.61 -0.47 -14.24
N GLU A 55 -11.12 0.70 -14.60
CA GLU A 55 -12.31 1.27 -13.93
C GLU A 55 -13.57 0.40 -14.13
N VAL A 56 -13.68 -0.26 -15.28
CA VAL A 56 -14.77 -1.21 -15.55
C VAL A 56 -14.60 -2.50 -14.77
N VAL A 57 -13.40 -3.10 -14.81
CA VAL A 57 -13.10 -4.37 -14.12
C VAL A 57 -13.23 -4.23 -12.60
N THR A 58 -12.76 -3.12 -12.05
CA THR A 58 -12.89 -2.81 -10.61
C THR A 58 -14.27 -2.29 -10.22
N GLN A 59 -15.16 -2.07 -11.18
CA GLN A 59 -16.52 -1.55 -11.02
C GLN A 59 -16.58 -0.18 -10.31
N GLN A 60 -15.54 0.62 -10.38
CA GLN A 60 -15.48 1.94 -9.78
C GLN A 60 -16.02 3.02 -10.71
N TYR A 61 -15.85 2.85 -12.02
CA TYR A 61 -16.38 3.73 -13.08
C TYR A 61 -15.99 5.21 -12.93
N LEU A 62 -14.82 5.47 -12.36
CA LEU A 62 -14.27 6.81 -12.16
C LEU A 62 -13.27 7.13 -13.29
N PHE A 63 -13.77 7.47 -14.46
CA PHE A 63 -12.95 7.69 -15.67
C PHE A 63 -12.10 8.97 -15.60
N ASP A 64 -12.45 9.90 -14.72
CA ASP A 64 -11.72 11.14 -14.41
C ASP A 64 -10.86 11.04 -13.13
N ARG A 65 -10.48 9.81 -12.74
CA ARG A 65 -9.70 9.52 -11.52
C ARG A 65 -8.46 10.39 -11.37
N LEU A 66 -7.67 10.55 -12.43
CA LEU A 66 -6.44 11.34 -12.37
C LEU A 66 -6.72 12.79 -12.00
N ALA A 67 -7.79 13.39 -12.54
CA ALA A 67 -8.18 14.74 -12.21
C ALA A 67 -8.58 14.88 -10.72
N HIS A 68 -9.35 13.93 -10.20
CA HIS A 68 -9.72 13.91 -8.78
C HIS A 68 -8.51 13.71 -7.85
N GLU A 69 -7.58 12.84 -8.24
CA GLU A 69 -6.35 12.62 -7.47
C GLU A 69 -5.44 13.86 -7.46
N ILE A 70 -5.34 14.58 -8.58
CA ILE A 70 -4.59 15.84 -8.67
C ILE A 70 -5.23 16.90 -7.75
N GLU A 71 -6.56 17.06 -7.76
CA GLU A 71 -7.25 17.98 -6.88
C GLU A 71 -7.06 17.62 -5.39
N ALA A 72 -7.13 16.34 -5.06
CA ALA A 72 -6.85 15.87 -3.71
C ALA A 72 -5.40 16.18 -3.29
N LEU A 73 -4.41 15.94 -4.17
CA LEU A 73 -3.01 16.24 -3.90
C LEU A 73 -2.74 17.73 -3.67
N LYS A 74 -3.44 18.62 -4.36
CA LYS A 74 -3.31 20.08 -4.18
C LYS A 74 -3.77 20.55 -2.79
N SER A 75 -4.69 19.82 -2.18
CA SER A 75 -5.22 20.12 -0.84
C SER A 75 -4.54 19.31 0.28
N PHE A 76 -3.71 18.33 -0.07
CA PHE A 76 -3.10 17.41 0.87
C PHE A 76 -1.91 18.04 1.58
N SER A 77 -1.89 17.94 2.90
CA SER A 77 -0.81 18.50 3.72
C SER A 77 0.12 17.44 4.30
N LYS A 78 1.32 17.85 4.71
CA LYS A 78 2.26 16.99 5.44
C LYS A 78 1.62 16.41 6.70
N SER A 79 0.81 17.19 7.42
CA SER A 79 0.13 16.74 8.64
C SER A 79 -0.88 15.62 8.36
N ASP A 80 -1.54 15.65 7.19
CA ASP A 80 -2.45 14.59 6.77
C ASP A 80 -1.69 13.30 6.50
N LEU A 81 -0.51 13.39 5.85
CA LEU A 81 0.36 12.25 5.61
C LEU A 81 0.81 11.60 6.93
N VAL A 82 1.31 12.39 7.87
CA VAL A 82 1.75 11.90 9.19
C VAL A 82 0.60 11.22 9.94
N SER A 83 -0.56 11.87 9.97
CA SER A 83 -1.76 11.35 10.64
C SER A 83 -2.23 10.05 10.02
N TRP A 84 -2.25 9.97 8.70
CA TRP A 84 -2.61 8.76 7.96
C TRP A 84 -1.63 7.62 8.24
N PHE A 85 -0.33 7.91 8.20
CA PHE A 85 0.70 6.90 8.46
C PHE A 85 0.56 6.32 9.88
N LYS A 86 0.41 7.18 10.89
CA LYS A 86 0.20 6.75 12.28
C LYS A 86 -1.06 5.92 12.46
N ALA A 87 -2.15 6.30 11.82
CA ALA A 87 -3.41 5.56 11.91
C ALA A 87 -3.32 4.16 11.30
N HIS A 88 -2.53 3.98 10.23
CA HIS A 88 -2.44 2.71 9.50
C HIS A 88 -1.26 1.83 9.91
N ARG A 89 -0.24 2.41 10.56
CA ARG A 89 0.96 1.69 11.00
C ARG A 89 1.20 1.75 12.52
N GLY A 90 0.40 2.52 13.25
CA GLY A 90 0.50 2.66 14.69
C GLY A 90 0.02 1.42 15.48
N PRO A 91 0.14 1.44 16.80
CA PRO A 91 -0.30 0.36 17.68
C PRO A 91 -1.79 0.04 17.45
N GLY A 92 -2.10 -1.21 17.18
CA GLY A 92 -3.47 -1.67 16.91
C GLY A 92 -3.89 -1.60 15.44
N SER A 93 -3.00 -1.21 14.52
CA SER A 93 -3.26 -1.33 13.08
C SER A 93 -3.38 -2.80 12.68
N LYS A 94 -4.32 -3.07 11.76
CA LYS A 94 -4.49 -4.42 11.22
C LYS A 94 -3.55 -4.62 10.06
N MET A 95 -2.59 -5.53 10.22
CA MET A 95 -1.61 -5.86 9.17
C MET A 95 -1.67 -7.35 8.87
N LEU A 96 -1.43 -7.70 7.63
CA LEU A 96 -1.27 -9.08 7.17
C LEU A 96 0.05 -9.18 6.42
N SER A 97 0.96 -10.00 6.93
CA SER A 97 2.18 -10.37 6.23
C SER A 97 2.03 -11.78 5.66
N VAL A 98 2.29 -11.95 4.37
CA VAL A 98 2.18 -13.23 3.68
C VAL A 98 3.56 -13.67 3.21
N HIS A 99 4.02 -14.79 3.74
CA HIS A 99 5.32 -15.35 3.39
C HIS A 99 5.12 -16.53 2.44
N VAL A 100 5.73 -16.46 1.26
CA VAL A 100 5.78 -17.57 0.30
C VAL A 100 7.18 -18.16 0.30
N VAL A 101 7.28 -19.40 0.73
CA VAL A 101 8.54 -20.13 0.78
C VAL A 101 8.61 -21.12 -0.39
N GLY A 102 9.68 -21.03 -1.21
CA GLY A 102 9.88 -21.93 -2.34
C GLY A 102 10.23 -23.36 -1.90
N PHE A 103 10.02 -24.32 -2.79
CA PHE A 103 10.47 -25.70 -2.59
C PHE A 103 12.00 -25.78 -2.71
N GLY A 104 12.69 -25.71 -1.59
CA GLY A 104 14.13 -25.90 -1.45
C GLY A 104 14.40 -26.62 -0.15
N LYS A 105 15.64 -27.05 0.10
CA LYS A 105 16.03 -27.46 1.44
C LYS A 105 15.92 -26.23 2.34
N TYR A 106 14.85 -26.21 3.14
CA TYR A 106 14.72 -25.25 4.22
C TYR A 106 15.69 -25.71 5.31
N GLU A 107 16.82 -25.03 5.42
CA GLU A 107 17.62 -25.08 6.64
C GLU A 107 17.03 -24.00 7.55
N PRO A 108 16.36 -24.39 8.66
CA PRO A 108 15.91 -23.41 9.62
C PRO A 108 17.15 -22.70 10.15
N GLU A 109 17.23 -21.38 9.94
CA GLU A 109 18.22 -20.56 10.62
C GLU A 109 18.00 -20.74 12.12
N GLU A 110 19.04 -21.11 12.86
CA GLU A 110 18.99 -21.49 14.27
C GLU A 110 18.45 -20.38 15.22
N ASP A 111 18.20 -19.18 14.71
CA ASP A 111 17.70 -18.00 15.47
C ASP A 111 16.24 -17.63 15.20
N GLY A 112 15.55 -18.39 14.39
CA GLY A 112 14.13 -18.16 14.08
C GLY A 112 13.21 -18.89 15.07
N THR A 113 13.01 -18.36 16.27
CA THR A 113 11.77 -18.70 17.01
C THR A 113 10.60 -18.32 16.12
N PRO A 114 9.72 -19.28 15.74
CA PRO A 114 8.52 -18.94 14.99
C PRO A 114 7.82 -17.83 15.77
N SER A 115 7.57 -16.68 15.14
CA SER A 115 6.79 -15.67 15.79
C SER A 115 5.45 -16.33 16.15
N ASP A 116 5.00 -16.14 17.36
CA ASP A 116 3.81 -16.78 17.98
C ASP A 116 2.51 -16.55 17.16
N CYS A 117 2.61 -15.83 16.05
CA CYS A 117 1.52 -15.44 15.14
C CYS A 117 1.62 -16.05 13.74
N THR A 118 2.60 -16.92 13.44
CA THR A 118 2.73 -17.50 12.10
C THR A 118 1.78 -18.69 11.94
N ILE A 119 0.76 -18.54 11.12
CA ILE A 119 -0.19 -19.60 10.80
C ILE A 119 0.22 -20.23 9.47
N PRO A 120 0.63 -21.50 9.42
CA PRO A 120 0.91 -22.18 8.16
C PRO A 120 -0.41 -22.35 7.39
N VAL A 121 -0.49 -21.74 6.20
CA VAL A 121 -1.66 -21.83 5.34
C VAL A 121 -1.47 -23.01 4.37
N ILE A 122 -2.13 -24.12 4.67
CA ILE A 122 -2.16 -25.31 3.81
C ILE A 122 -3.26 -25.19 2.74
N ASP A 123 -4.38 -24.62 3.11
CA ASP A 123 -5.52 -24.35 2.22
C ASP A 123 -5.81 -22.84 2.18
N ILE A 124 -5.45 -22.22 1.05
CA ILE A 124 -5.64 -20.78 0.83
C ILE A 124 -7.13 -20.41 0.84
N ARG A 125 -8.01 -21.26 0.29
CA ARG A 125 -9.46 -20.99 0.24
C ARG A 125 -10.08 -21.00 1.62
N ALA A 126 -9.73 -22.00 2.43
CA ALA A 126 -10.20 -22.08 3.82
C ALA A 126 -9.68 -20.92 4.66
N PHE A 127 -8.45 -20.46 4.41
CA PHE A 127 -7.87 -19.29 5.08
C PHE A 127 -8.60 -18.01 4.68
N THR A 128 -8.72 -17.74 3.38
CA THR A 128 -9.33 -16.50 2.86
C THR A 128 -10.81 -16.38 3.21
N SER A 129 -11.54 -17.50 3.33
CA SER A 129 -12.94 -17.49 3.74
C SER A 129 -13.19 -16.99 5.17
N ARG A 130 -12.14 -16.98 6.00
CA ARG A 130 -12.18 -16.49 7.39
C ARG A 130 -11.81 -15.01 7.51
N LEU A 131 -11.22 -14.43 6.44
CA LEU A 131 -10.87 -13.03 6.44
C LEU A 131 -12.12 -12.18 6.20
N ASN A 132 -12.17 -11.05 6.89
CA ASN A 132 -13.21 -10.07 6.63
C ASN A 132 -13.00 -9.46 5.23
N LEU A 133 -14.07 -9.42 4.46
CA LEU A 133 -14.04 -8.66 3.20
C LEU A 133 -13.87 -7.17 3.52
N LEU A 134 -12.97 -6.51 2.81
CA LEU A 134 -12.92 -5.05 2.83
C LEU A 134 -14.26 -4.54 2.29
N PRO A 135 -14.86 -3.52 2.93
CA PRO A 135 -16.09 -2.93 2.42
C PRO A 135 -15.82 -2.40 1.01
N TYR A 136 -16.62 -2.86 0.07
CA TYR A 136 -16.59 -2.37 -1.30
C TYR A 136 -17.31 -1.02 -1.33
N HIS A 137 -16.56 0.06 -1.40
CA HIS A 137 -17.13 1.38 -1.56
C HIS A 137 -17.41 1.61 -3.05
N LYS A 138 -18.67 1.45 -3.47
CA LYS A 138 -19.10 2.07 -4.73
C LYS A 138 -18.97 3.56 -4.56
N ILE A 139 -18.13 4.18 -5.37
CA ILE A 139 -18.16 5.62 -5.52
C ILE A 139 -19.46 5.92 -6.29
N VAL A 140 -20.53 6.14 -5.54
CA VAL A 140 -21.80 6.59 -6.12
C VAL A 140 -21.65 8.09 -6.30
N LYS A 141 -21.77 8.55 -7.55
CA LYS A 141 -21.93 9.99 -7.84
C LYS A 141 -23.23 10.50 -7.29
#